data_1450239714a671ad9b552480341a1f8f
#
_entry.id   1450239714a671ad9b552480341a1f8f
#
_cell.length_a   1.000
_cell.length_b   1.000
_cell.length_c   1.000
_cell.angle_alpha   90.00
_cell.angle_beta   90.00
_cell.angle_gamma   90.00
#
_symmetry.space_group_name_H-M   'P 1'
#
loop_
_entity.id
_entity.type
_entity.pdbx_description
1 polymer ?
#
loop_
_entity_poly.entity_id
_entity_poly.type
_entity_poly.pdbx_seq_one_letter_code
_entity_poly.pdbx_strand_id
1 'polypeptide(L)'
;LSKVTNALVNPLSDKFLKMIIKKDNEWASKLVSKLLQEIDAKPLLLEVEISESTTPQIFNYLKSEEIAYLSLLGISLHNKEHRNNIVPLLLQRENDIILTPEWENEIKIGDKILLACDNHAKDDIEYICQNAYEFYYAITGKEKRTIFKGIK
;
A
#
# COMPACT_ATOMS: atom_id res chain seq x y z
N LEU A 1 20.98 1.25 -7.01
CA LEU A 1 21.85 0.72 -5.97
C LEU A 1 21.16 0.66 -4.61
N SER A 2 20.62 1.80 -4.19
CA SER A 2 19.88 1.85 -2.94
C SER A 2 18.64 0.92 -2.96
N LYS A 3 17.98 0.78 -4.10
CA LYS A 3 16.83 -0.11 -4.23
C LYS A 3 17.20 -1.56 -4.01
N VAL A 4 18.32 -1.99 -4.58
CA VAL A 4 18.79 -3.38 -4.42
C VAL A 4 19.20 -3.60 -2.97
N THR A 5 19.93 -2.66 -2.39
CA THR A 5 20.35 -2.72 -1.01
C THR A 5 19.13 -2.76 -0.08
N ASN A 6 18.14 -1.91 -0.35
CA ASN A 6 16.93 -1.87 0.48
C ASN A 6 16.14 -3.18 0.40
N ALA A 7 16.10 -3.81 -0.78
CA ALA A 7 15.42 -5.09 -0.93
C ALA A 7 16.09 -6.18 -0.09
N LEU A 8 17.42 -6.15 0.00
CA LEU A 8 18.18 -7.14 0.76
C LEU A 8 18.10 -6.91 2.26
N VAL A 9 17.99 -5.65 2.69
CA VAL A 9 18.01 -5.29 4.10
C VAL A 9 16.66 -4.80 4.62
N ASN A 10 15.61 -4.91 3.81
CA ASN A 10 14.28 -4.47 4.21
C ASN A 10 13.81 -5.31 5.39
N PRO A 11 13.68 -4.71 6.60
CA PRO A 11 13.37 -5.47 7.80
C PRO A 11 11.96 -6.06 7.77
N LEU A 12 11.05 -5.43 7.06
CA LEU A 12 9.68 -5.91 6.98
C LEU A 12 9.57 -7.13 6.09
N SER A 13 10.30 -7.15 4.95
CA SER A 13 10.37 -8.32 4.08
C SER A 13 10.98 -9.50 4.80
N ASP A 14 12.07 -9.28 5.54
CA ASP A 14 12.72 -10.33 6.32
C ASP A 14 11.78 -10.89 7.37
N LYS A 15 11.07 -10.02 8.07
CA LYS A 15 10.09 -10.43 9.08
C LYS A 15 8.99 -11.27 8.46
N PHE A 16 8.48 -10.85 7.29
CA PHE A 16 7.46 -11.60 6.58
C PHE A 16 7.95 -13.01 6.21
N LEU A 17 9.16 -13.10 5.66
CA LEU A 17 9.74 -14.40 5.29
C LEU A 17 9.89 -15.32 6.49
N LYS A 18 10.32 -14.78 7.62
CA LYS A 18 10.44 -15.57 8.85
C LYS A 18 9.10 -16.09 9.34
N MET A 19 8.05 -15.29 9.15
CA MET A 19 6.72 -15.68 9.60
C MET A 19 6.10 -16.73 8.69
N ILE A 20 6.28 -16.64 7.37
CA ILE A 20 5.69 -17.64 6.46
C ILE A 20 6.37 -19.01 6.59
N ILE A 21 7.62 -19.05 7.01
CA ILE A 21 8.31 -20.32 7.26
C ILE A 21 7.59 -21.12 8.36
N LYS A 22 6.95 -20.41 9.30
CA LYS A 22 6.22 -21.04 10.40
C LYS A 22 4.82 -21.49 10.01
N LYS A 23 4.34 -21.11 8.82
CA LYS A 23 3.03 -21.50 8.33
C LYS A 23 3.11 -22.82 7.58
N ASP A 24 1.96 -23.49 7.44
CA ASP A 24 1.93 -24.76 6.73
C ASP A 24 2.00 -24.56 5.21
N ASN A 25 2.22 -25.65 4.50
CA ASN A 25 2.37 -25.62 3.04
C ASN A 25 1.09 -25.16 2.34
N GLU A 26 -0.06 -25.48 2.89
CA GLU A 26 -1.35 -25.08 2.31
C GLU A 26 -1.49 -23.56 2.30
N TRP A 27 -1.16 -22.92 3.44
CA TRP A 27 -1.23 -21.47 3.54
C TRP A 27 -0.27 -20.82 2.54
N ALA A 28 0.96 -21.32 2.46
CA ALA A 28 1.96 -20.79 1.54
C ALA A 28 1.54 -20.95 0.09
N SER A 29 0.96 -22.10 -0.26
CA SER A 29 0.49 -22.37 -1.61
C SER A 29 -0.65 -21.45 -2.02
N LYS A 30 -1.57 -21.16 -1.09
CA LYS A 30 -2.66 -20.22 -1.34
C LYS A 30 -2.13 -18.82 -1.60
N LEU A 31 -1.13 -18.40 -0.84
CA LEU A 31 -0.53 -17.09 -1.04
C LEU A 31 0.15 -17.00 -2.40
N VAL A 32 0.94 -18.01 -2.78
CA VAL A 32 1.60 -18.05 -4.09
C VAL A 32 0.57 -17.99 -5.21
N SER A 33 -0.51 -18.76 -5.10
CA SER A 33 -1.58 -18.73 -6.10
C SER A 33 -2.20 -17.36 -6.24
N LYS A 34 -2.45 -16.69 -5.12
CA LYS A 34 -3.01 -15.34 -5.11
C LYS A 34 -2.07 -14.35 -5.78
N LEU A 35 -0.77 -14.45 -5.50
CA LEU A 35 0.22 -13.57 -6.13
C LEU A 35 0.25 -13.77 -7.65
N LEU A 36 0.18 -15.01 -8.10
CA LEU A 36 0.18 -15.31 -9.53
C LEU A 36 -1.09 -14.83 -10.23
N GLN A 37 -2.23 -14.86 -9.54
CA GLN A 37 -3.50 -14.38 -10.10
C GLN A 37 -3.58 -12.87 -10.15
N GLU A 38 -3.13 -12.20 -9.10
CA GLU A 38 -3.32 -10.75 -8.96
C GLU A 38 -2.20 -9.95 -9.66
N ILE A 39 -1.03 -10.54 -9.80
CA ILE A 39 0.13 -9.82 -10.35
C ILE A 39 0.69 -10.60 -11.54
N ASP A 40 0.51 -10.05 -12.75
CA ASP A 40 0.93 -10.69 -13.99
C ASP A 40 2.43 -10.78 -14.16
N ALA A 41 3.15 -9.82 -13.61
CA ALA A 41 4.60 -9.74 -13.73
C ALA A 41 5.25 -10.23 -12.45
N LYS A 42 6.59 -10.29 -12.44
CA LYS A 42 7.34 -10.59 -11.22
C LYS A 42 6.98 -9.55 -10.17
N PRO A 43 6.46 -9.95 -9.00
CA PRO A 43 6.03 -8.98 -8.00
C PRO A 43 7.21 -8.21 -7.40
N LEU A 44 6.98 -6.93 -7.16
CA LEU A 44 7.88 -6.08 -6.39
C LEU A 44 7.40 -6.08 -4.95
N LEU A 45 8.35 -6.08 -4.02
CA LEU A 45 8.02 -5.88 -2.61
C LEU A 45 8.18 -4.41 -2.28
N LEU A 46 7.09 -3.81 -1.82
CA LEU A 46 7.06 -2.39 -1.47
C LEU A 46 6.73 -2.25 -0.01
N GLU A 47 7.58 -1.52 0.72
CA GLU A 47 7.32 -1.19 2.12
C GLU A 47 6.81 0.25 2.18
N VAL A 48 5.66 0.43 2.83
CA VAL A 48 5.05 1.75 3.02
C VAL A 48 4.96 2.01 4.51
N GLU A 49 5.57 3.10 4.95
CA GLU A 49 5.45 3.55 6.34
C GLU A 49 4.56 4.79 6.38
N ILE A 50 3.55 4.78 7.25
CA ILE A 50 2.63 5.90 7.38
C ILE A 50 3.28 6.93 8.30
N SER A 51 3.96 7.90 7.69
CA SER A 51 4.72 8.92 8.40
C SER A 51 4.71 10.23 7.62
N GLU A 52 5.07 11.31 8.30
CA GLU A 52 5.12 12.64 7.68
C GLU A 52 6.13 12.69 6.55
N SER A 53 7.27 12.00 6.70
CA SER A 53 8.35 12.06 5.72
C SER A 53 8.10 11.18 4.50
N THR A 54 7.47 10.03 4.66
CA THR A 54 7.31 9.06 3.58
C THR A 54 5.94 9.09 2.92
N THR A 55 4.89 9.42 3.67
CA THR A 55 3.53 9.47 3.15
C THR A 55 2.82 10.73 3.64
N PRO A 56 3.32 11.93 3.28
CA PRO A 56 2.81 13.18 3.85
C PRO A 56 1.32 13.41 3.65
N GLN A 57 0.75 13.00 2.51
CA GLN A 57 -0.66 13.22 2.25
C GLN A 57 -1.53 12.37 3.17
N ILE A 58 -1.17 11.10 3.34
CA ILE A 58 -1.91 10.20 4.24
C ILE A 58 -1.71 10.65 5.69
N PHE A 59 -0.47 11.01 6.04
CA PHE A 59 -0.16 11.47 7.39
C PHE A 59 -1.02 12.68 7.78
N ASN A 60 -1.08 13.69 6.91
CA ASN A 60 -1.88 14.89 7.18
C ASN A 60 -3.36 14.58 7.29
N TYR A 61 -3.85 13.67 6.47
CA TYR A 61 -5.25 13.25 6.49
C TYR A 61 -5.60 12.59 7.83
N LEU A 62 -4.75 11.67 8.29
CA LEU A 62 -4.96 10.99 9.57
C LEU A 62 -4.77 11.94 10.75
N LYS A 63 -3.83 12.89 10.63
CA LYS A 63 -3.58 13.90 11.67
C LYS A 63 -4.79 14.81 11.87
N SER A 64 -5.60 14.99 10.82
CA SER A 64 -6.82 15.76 10.87
C SER A 64 -8.02 14.96 11.43
N GLU A 65 -7.76 13.83 12.05
CA GLU A 65 -8.76 12.95 12.67
C GLU A 65 -9.68 12.27 11.66
N GLU A 66 -9.25 12.20 10.39
CA GLU A 66 -9.94 11.43 9.38
C GLU A 66 -9.53 9.96 9.45
N ILE A 67 -10.37 9.09 8.92
CA ILE A 67 -10.12 7.65 8.92
C ILE A 67 -9.76 7.20 7.50
N ALA A 68 -8.71 6.38 7.40
CA ALA A 68 -8.33 5.79 6.13
C ALA A 68 -8.16 4.28 6.30
N TYR A 69 -8.40 3.56 5.20
CA TYR A 69 -8.30 2.11 5.18
C TYR A 69 -7.19 1.68 4.24
N LEU A 70 -6.75 0.45 4.41
CA LEU A 70 -5.69 -0.11 3.56
C LEU A 70 -6.06 -0.02 2.07
N SER A 71 -7.35 -0.10 1.74
CA SER A 71 -7.85 0.02 0.38
C SER A 71 -7.42 1.30 -0.34
N LEU A 72 -7.10 2.35 0.41
CA LEU A 72 -6.57 3.59 -0.18
C LEU A 72 -5.31 3.33 -1.01
N LEU A 73 -4.47 2.42 -0.55
CA LEU A 73 -3.23 2.08 -1.25
C LEU A 73 -3.46 1.21 -2.49
N GLY A 74 -4.65 0.66 -2.65
CA GLY A 74 -4.97 -0.19 -3.80
C GLY A 74 -5.70 0.52 -4.92
N ILE A 75 -5.97 1.81 -4.79
CA ILE A 75 -6.76 2.55 -5.76
C ILE A 75 -5.96 2.80 -7.05
N SER A 76 -6.59 2.52 -8.21
CA SER A 76 -6.02 2.89 -9.49
C SER A 76 -6.30 4.37 -9.75
N LEU A 77 -5.26 5.13 -10.11
CA LEU A 77 -5.42 6.54 -10.43
C LEU A 77 -6.06 6.77 -11.81
N HIS A 78 -6.16 5.72 -12.60
CA HIS A 78 -6.84 5.81 -13.91
C HIS A 78 -8.33 5.50 -13.80
N ASN A 79 -8.72 4.65 -12.86
CA ASN A 79 -10.11 4.29 -12.65
C ASN A 79 -10.32 3.85 -11.21
N LYS A 80 -10.94 4.71 -10.42
CA LYS A 80 -11.14 4.47 -8.99
C LYS A 80 -11.94 3.20 -8.70
N GLU A 81 -12.79 2.77 -9.63
CA GLU A 81 -13.58 1.56 -9.45
C GLU A 81 -12.74 0.29 -9.56
N HIS A 82 -11.56 0.39 -10.13
CA HIS A 82 -10.66 -0.74 -10.26
C HIS A 82 -9.56 -0.68 -9.22
N ARG A 83 -9.19 -1.86 -8.71
CA ARG A 83 -8.07 -1.97 -7.79
C ARG A 83 -6.83 -2.35 -8.58
N ASN A 84 -5.71 -1.74 -8.24
CA ASN A 84 -4.43 -2.10 -8.83
C ASN A 84 -4.02 -3.52 -8.46
N ASN A 85 -3.05 -4.06 -9.17
CA ASN A 85 -2.53 -5.40 -8.95
C ASN A 85 -1.61 -5.39 -7.73
N ILE A 86 -2.19 -5.55 -6.56
CA ILE A 86 -1.51 -5.46 -5.27
C ILE A 86 -2.03 -6.56 -4.36
N VAL A 87 -1.11 -7.20 -3.65
CA VAL A 87 -1.47 -8.14 -2.59
C VAL A 87 -0.82 -7.65 -1.29
N PRO A 88 -1.62 -7.25 -0.29
CA PRO A 88 -1.07 -6.89 1.02
C PRO A 88 -0.51 -8.14 1.70
N LEU A 89 0.71 -8.05 2.18
CA LEU A 89 1.40 -9.18 2.79
C LEU A 89 1.49 -9.09 4.31
N LEU A 90 1.72 -7.89 4.83
CA LEU A 90 1.93 -7.73 6.25
C LEU A 90 1.63 -6.29 6.66
N LEU A 91 1.02 -6.14 7.83
CA LEU A 91 0.86 -4.83 8.47
C LEU A 91 1.41 -4.93 9.88
N GLN A 92 2.34 -4.05 10.21
CA GLN A 92 2.92 -3.99 11.54
C GLN A 92 2.51 -2.68 12.21
N ARG A 93 1.92 -2.80 13.38
CA ARG A 93 1.55 -1.67 14.23
C ARG A 93 2.19 -1.89 15.59
N GLU A 94 3.19 -1.08 15.90
CA GLU A 94 4.01 -1.26 17.10
C GLU A 94 4.61 -2.67 17.09
N ASN A 95 4.25 -3.52 18.02
CA ASN A 95 4.74 -4.90 18.07
C ASN A 95 3.74 -5.90 17.49
N ASP A 96 2.55 -5.44 17.11
CA ASP A 96 1.53 -6.32 16.57
C ASP A 96 1.70 -6.48 15.07
N ILE A 97 1.52 -7.72 14.59
CA ILE A 97 1.69 -8.05 13.18
C ILE A 97 0.43 -8.75 12.68
N ILE A 98 -0.08 -8.27 11.54
CA ILE A 98 -1.19 -8.91 10.85
C ILE A 98 -0.65 -9.42 9.52
N LEU A 99 -0.75 -10.73 9.28
CA LEU A 99 -0.39 -11.33 8.01
C LEU A 99 -1.56 -11.23 7.04
N THR A 100 -1.26 -10.94 5.78
CA THR A 100 -2.25 -10.78 4.71
C THR A 100 -3.45 -9.96 5.17
N PRO A 101 -3.20 -8.69 5.57
CA PRO A 101 -4.28 -7.83 6.07
C PRO A 101 -5.35 -7.60 4.99
N GLU A 102 -6.59 -7.43 5.45
CA GLU A 102 -7.71 -7.17 4.55
C GLU A 102 -7.72 -5.70 4.11
N TRP A 103 -8.32 -5.45 2.95
CA TRP A 103 -8.43 -4.09 2.44
C TRP A 103 -9.21 -3.16 3.37
N GLU A 104 -10.10 -3.72 4.16
CA GLU A 104 -10.95 -3.00 5.12
C GLU A 104 -10.22 -2.64 6.41
N ASN A 105 -9.00 -3.13 6.60
CA ASN A 105 -8.21 -2.77 7.77
C ASN A 105 -7.92 -1.28 7.77
N GLU A 106 -8.17 -0.64 8.90
CA GLU A 106 -7.86 0.76 9.11
C GLU A 106 -6.35 0.94 9.20
N ILE A 107 -5.82 1.99 8.58
CA ILE A 107 -4.40 2.32 8.69
C ILE A 107 -4.23 3.49 9.64
N LYS A 108 -3.11 3.50 10.37
CA LYS A 108 -2.82 4.51 11.39
C LYS A 108 -1.40 5.04 11.22
N ILE A 109 -1.17 6.23 11.76
CA ILE A 109 0.17 6.82 11.77
C ILE A 109 1.13 5.86 12.48
N GLY A 110 2.28 5.63 11.86
CA GLY A 110 3.29 4.72 12.38
C GLY A 110 3.19 3.30 11.85
N ASP A 111 2.12 2.96 11.15
CA ASP A 111 1.97 1.62 10.56
C ASP A 111 3.03 1.40 9.49
N LYS A 112 3.53 0.18 9.42
CA LYS A 112 4.41 -0.28 8.36
C LYS A 112 3.71 -1.39 7.61
N ILE A 113 3.65 -1.24 6.30
CA ILE A 113 2.86 -2.13 5.44
C ILE A 113 3.76 -2.69 4.36
N LEU A 114 3.74 -4.01 4.20
CA LEU A 114 4.45 -4.67 3.12
C LEU A 114 3.44 -5.12 2.06
N LEU A 115 3.69 -4.73 0.83
CA LEU A 115 2.82 -5.03 -0.30
C LEU A 115 3.61 -5.74 -1.39
N ALA A 116 2.98 -6.68 -2.08
CA ALA A 116 3.49 -7.19 -3.35
C ALA A 116 2.69 -6.53 -4.45
N CYS A 117 3.36 -5.98 -5.46
CA CYS A 117 2.67 -5.22 -6.50
C CYS A 117 3.47 -5.19 -7.79
N ASP A 118 2.88 -4.67 -8.86
CA ASP A 118 3.61 -4.39 -10.09
C ASP A 118 4.11 -2.94 -10.10
N ASN A 119 4.86 -2.57 -11.14
CA ASN A 119 5.44 -1.22 -11.25
C ASN A 119 4.35 -0.14 -11.34
N HIS A 120 3.26 -0.44 -12.04
CA HIS A 120 2.17 0.52 -12.20
C HIS A 120 1.53 0.84 -10.85
N ALA A 121 1.25 -0.18 -10.06
CA ALA A 121 0.68 -0.01 -8.73
C ALA A 121 1.64 0.75 -7.80
N LYS A 122 2.92 0.45 -7.90
CA LYS A 122 3.93 1.17 -7.12
C LYS A 122 3.92 2.65 -7.42
N ASP A 123 3.85 3.02 -8.72
CA ASP A 123 3.82 4.42 -9.13
C ASP A 123 2.56 5.12 -8.60
N ASP A 124 1.40 4.47 -8.69
CA ASP A 124 0.16 5.05 -8.17
C ASP A 124 0.23 5.26 -6.66
N ILE A 125 0.80 4.31 -5.93
CA ILE A 125 0.98 4.46 -4.48
C ILE A 125 1.86 5.67 -4.18
N GLU A 126 2.96 5.83 -4.89
CA GLU A 126 3.86 6.97 -4.69
C GLU A 126 3.13 8.30 -4.95
N TYR A 127 2.34 8.38 -6.00
CA TYR A 127 1.56 9.57 -6.30
C TYR A 127 0.53 9.87 -5.21
N ILE A 128 -0.20 8.85 -4.76
CA ILE A 128 -1.19 9.02 -3.69
C ILE A 128 -0.52 9.54 -2.43
N CYS A 129 0.65 9.02 -2.09
CA CYS A 129 1.37 9.39 -0.88
C CYS A 129 1.96 10.80 -0.94
N GLN A 130 2.38 11.25 -2.11
CA GLN A 130 3.16 12.48 -2.26
C GLN A 130 2.41 13.66 -2.86
N ASN A 131 1.42 13.40 -3.71
CA ASN A 131 0.77 14.44 -4.50
C ASN A 131 -0.62 14.74 -3.98
N ALA A 132 -0.88 16.01 -3.63
CA ALA A 132 -2.16 16.42 -3.05
C ALA A 132 -3.34 16.19 -3.99
N TYR A 133 -3.16 16.40 -5.29
CA TYR A 133 -4.25 16.21 -6.26
C TYR A 133 -4.58 14.74 -6.44
N GLU A 134 -3.57 13.89 -6.52
CA GLU A 134 -3.77 12.45 -6.67
C GLU A 134 -4.37 11.84 -5.41
N PHE A 135 -3.93 12.31 -4.24
CA PHE A 135 -4.52 11.88 -2.97
C PHE A 135 -5.99 12.27 -2.89
N TYR A 136 -6.31 13.51 -3.28
CA TYR A 136 -7.69 13.98 -3.28
C TYR A 136 -8.56 13.12 -4.19
N TYR A 137 -8.06 12.78 -5.39
CA TYR A 137 -8.76 11.88 -6.29
C TYR A 137 -8.98 10.51 -5.65
N ALA A 138 -7.96 9.96 -4.98
CA ALA A 138 -8.06 8.66 -4.33
C ALA A 138 -9.12 8.64 -3.24
N ILE A 139 -9.27 9.74 -2.50
CA ILE A 139 -10.26 9.84 -1.43
C ILE A 139 -11.66 10.07 -1.98
N THR A 140 -11.82 10.97 -2.96
CA THR A 140 -13.14 11.44 -3.40
C THR A 140 -13.58 10.91 -4.76
N GLY A 141 -12.65 10.47 -5.60
CA GLY A 141 -12.93 10.12 -6.99
C GLY A 141 -13.09 11.32 -7.90
N LYS A 142 -12.73 12.53 -7.44
CA LYS A 142 -12.88 13.77 -8.20
C LYS A 142 -11.52 14.43 -8.39
N GLU A 143 -11.34 15.06 -9.55
CA GLU A 143 -10.14 15.83 -9.81
C GLU A 143 -10.25 17.19 -9.13
N LYS A 144 -9.28 17.51 -8.29
CA LYS A 144 -9.24 18.78 -7.57
C LYS A 144 -9.15 19.98 -8.51
N ARG A 145 -8.42 19.80 -9.62
CA ARG A 145 -8.30 20.86 -10.63
C ARG A 145 -9.64 21.20 -11.26
N THR A 146 -10.46 20.19 -11.53
CA THR A 146 -11.77 20.37 -12.11
C THR A 146 -12.67 21.17 -11.16
N ILE A 147 -12.56 20.91 -9.86
CA ILE A 147 -13.32 21.65 -8.85
C ILE A 147 -12.93 23.12 -8.86
N PHE A 148 -11.64 23.43 -8.91
CA PHE A 148 -11.19 24.82 -8.97
C PHE A 148 -11.63 25.52 -10.25
N LYS A 149 -11.61 24.84 -11.37
CA LYS A 149 -12.11 25.39 -12.63
C LYS A 149 -13.60 25.67 -12.56
N GLY A 150 -14.34 24.82 -11.88
CA GLY A 150 -15.79 25.00 -11.72
C GLY A 150 -16.17 26.18 -10.85
N ILE A 151 -15.29 26.61 -9.97
CA ILE A 151 -15.51 27.73 -9.09
C ILE A 151 -15.34 29.06 -9.82
N LYS A 152 -14.57 29.09 -10.86
CA LYS A 152 -14.39 30.28 -11.66
C LYS A 152 -15.63 30.60 -12.47
#